data_f6f5eb2dd9da30541b504bf6cbc35a28
#
_entry.id   f6f5eb2dd9da30541b504bf6cbc35a28
#
_cell.length_a   1.000
_cell.length_b   1.000
_cell.length_c   1.000
_cell.angle_alpha   90.00
_cell.angle_beta   90.00
_cell.angle_gamma   90.00
#
_symmetry.space_group_name_H-M   'P 1'
#
loop_
_entity.id
_entity.type
_entity.pdbx_description
1 polymer ?
#
loop_
_entity_poly.entity_id
_entity_poly.type
_entity_poly.pdbx_seq_one_letter_code
_entity_poly.pdbx_strand_id
1 'polypeptide(L)'
;MFRAALQNADLLWVILLYCVFLPDPGCGSADADSCHEVKTAYMMRQIGPVELVPDRPGAADGGTGRSGRFKEPESGPTGRGRTKSGAGYLMDGAALADESLRVCVHPGPSCCTSKMEDSYMAAVRSETQQKMRSYSFELKYLIAGHTKAYQETFESLVSFTSNLTSTLFDSAYSALASDCRPIVFQLFSDINRHLSGDSSSLDTAVRRFYNDLFPLVYRRLLNPGIGHMSSKSHSTPSTNQDDCLRMTQQDVSPFGPHPRLLVSGLSRALGAGRALSRLLRLAGEVVNATEKLTLSRECGRGLVRMHYCSHCRGMTLIRPCTGLCVNIMRGCLVGVSELGAPWGSLVVLLQRLAAMLATSSNHNSMELALLAVRNHVNDAILHAQLHGPRVTATVSKGRLGWGEIQCQTKALVGGTTNTQNAAWF
;
A
#
# COMPACT_ATOMS: atom_id res chain seq x y z
N MET A 1 -21.48 -5.76 8.84
CA MET A 1 -20.77 -6.35 7.69
C MET A 1 -19.25 -6.35 7.87
N PHE A 2 -18.60 -5.27 8.29
CA PHE A 2 -17.15 -5.22 8.54
C PHE A 2 -16.64 -6.26 9.54
N ARG A 3 -17.42 -6.57 10.57
CA ARG A 3 -17.08 -7.55 11.62
C ARG A 3 -16.98 -8.98 11.09
N ALA A 4 -17.82 -9.34 10.12
CA ALA A 4 -17.83 -10.70 9.53
C ALA A 4 -16.70 -10.90 8.51
N ALA A 5 -16.39 -9.88 7.70
CA ALA A 5 -15.32 -9.95 6.70
C ALA A 5 -13.91 -9.95 7.33
N LEU A 6 -13.72 -9.25 8.46
CA LEU A 6 -12.44 -9.18 9.16
C LEU A 6 -12.22 -10.36 10.13
N GLN A 7 -13.28 -10.97 10.67
CA GLN A 7 -13.18 -12.20 11.46
C GLN A 7 -12.90 -13.45 10.60
N ASN A 8 -13.21 -13.40 9.30
CA ASN A 8 -12.85 -14.46 8.34
C ASN A 8 -11.44 -14.31 7.77
N ALA A 9 -10.68 -13.30 8.21
CA ALA A 9 -9.30 -13.06 7.78
C ALA A 9 -8.25 -13.91 8.54
N ASP A 10 -8.64 -14.94 9.25
CA ASP A 10 -7.75 -16.02 9.59
C ASP A 10 -7.42 -16.81 8.30
N LEU A 11 -6.40 -16.32 7.59
CA LEU A 11 -5.83 -16.99 6.40
C LEU A 11 -5.56 -18.48 6.69
N LEU A 12 -5.24 -18.83 7.94
CA LEU A 12 -5.11 -20.18 8.45
C LEU A 12 -6.43 -20.95 8.41
N TRP A 13 -7.57 -20.31 8.70
CA TRP A 13 -8.88 -20.96 8.66
C TRP A 13 -9.34 -21.24 7.23
N VAL A 14 -9.11 -20.34 6.30
CA VAL A 14 -9.44 -20.57 4.87
C VAL A 14 -8.60 -21.72 4.30
N ILE A 15 -7.33 -21.81 4.69
CA ILE A 15 -6.43 -22.89 4.26
C ILE A 15 -6.79 -24.22 4.96
N LEU A 16 -7.14 -24.20 6.24
CA LEU A 16 -7.67 -25.36 6.96
C LEU A 16 -8.99 -25.84 6.35
N LEU A 17 -9.91 -24.94 6.01
CA LEU A 17 -11.15 -25.27 5.31
C LEU A 17 -10.88 -25.93 3.95
N TYR A 18 -9.88 -25.44 3.20
CA TYR A 18 -9.50 -26.06 1.93
C TYR A 18 -9.00 -27.51 2.09
N CYS A 19 -8.29 -27.82 3.20
CA CYS A 19 -7.81 -29.17 3.50
C CYS A 19 -8.88 -30.07 4.16
N VAL A 20 -9.82 -29.51 4.92
CA VAL A 20 -10.81 -30.27 5.73
C VAL A 20 -12.06 -30.63 4.95
N PHE A 21 -12.51 -29.81 3.99
CA PHE A 21 -13.72 -30.11 3.20
C PHE A 21 -13.51 -31.07 2.03
N LEU A 22 -12.35 -31.74 1.94
CA LEU A 22 -12.12 -32.78 0.98
C LEU A 22 -12.50 -34.14 1.61
N PRO A 23 -13.52 -34.89 1.11
CA PRO A 23 -13.84 -36.25 1.60
C PRO A 23 -12.64 -37.17 1.42
N ASP A 24 -12.34 -38.00 2.43
CA ASP A 24 -11.28 -38.99 2.40
C ASP A 24 -11.57 -40.05 1.32
N PRO A 25 -10.72 -40.20 0.29
CA PRO A 25 -10.71 -41.39 -0.52
C PRO A 25 -9.55 -42.30 -0.10
N GLY A 26 -9.84 -43.56 0.05
CA GLY A 26 -8.90 -44.60 0.47
C GLY A 26 -7.64 -44.64 -0.42
N CYS A 27 -6.49 -44.89 0.22
CA CYS A 27 -5.23 -45.17 -0.44
C CYS A 27 -5.34 -46.44 -1.28
N GLY A 28 -5.56 -46.30 -2.59
CA GLY A 28 -5.47 -47.40 -3.55
C GLY A 28 -4.09 -47.35 -4.22
N SER A 29 -3.36 -48.46 -4.24
CA SER A 29 -2.19 -48.63 -5.10
C SER A 29 -2.66 -49.14 -6.47
N ALA A 30 -2.49 -48.36 -7.50
CA ALA A 30 -2.67 -48.81 -8.88
C ALA A 30 -1.33 -48.60 -9.61
N ASP A 31 -0.78 -49.68 -10.13
CA ASP A 31 0.27 -49.62 -11.12
C ASP A 31 -0.42 -49.42 -12.47
N ALA A 32 -0.18 -48.24 -13.08
CA ALA A 32 -0.77 -47.93 -14.36
C ALA A 32 0.10 -48.47 -15.51
N ASP A 33 -0.48 -49.25 -16.38
CA ASP A 33 0.18 -49.78 -17.61
C ASP A 33 0.30 -48.72 -18.69
N SER A 34 -0.30 -47.52 -18.51
CA SER A 34 -0.31 -46.43 -19.50
C SER A 34 -0.31 -45.06 -18.81
N CYS A 35 0.39 -44.10 -19.41
CA CYS A 35 0.41 -42.71 -18.93
C CYS A 35 -0.66 -41.81 -19.60
N HIS A 36 -1.64 -42.38 -20.28
CA HIS A 36 -2.67 -41.63 -21.02
C HIS A 36 -3.50 -40.69 -20.16
N GLU A 37 -3.88 -41.14 -18.94
CA GLU A 37 -4.62 -40.27 -18.02
C GLU A 37 -3.80 -39.07 -17.56
N VAL A 38 -2.50 -39.27 -17.32
CA VAL A 38 -1.56 -38.20 -16.96
C VAL A 38 -1.45 -37.20 -18.10
N LYS A 39 -1.35 -37.70 -19.35
CA LYS A 39 -1.30 -36.87 -20.55
C LYS A 39 -2.55 -36.00 -20.70
N THR A 40 -3.71 -36.61 -20.46
CA THR A 40 -5.00 -35.89 -20.48
C THR A 40 -5.07 -34.83 -19.39
N ALA A 41 -4.71 -35.16 -18.14
CA ALA A 41 -4.70 -34.21 -17.02
C ALA A 41 -3.70 -33.08 -17.23
N TYR A 42 -2.54 -33.37 -17.80
CA TYR A 42 -1.48 -32.40 -18.11
C TYR A 42 -1.96 -31.40 -19.16
N MET A 43 -2.66 -31.86 -20.19
CA MET A 43 -3.25 -31.03 -21.23
C MET A 43 -4.40 -30.17 -20.69
N MET A 44 -5.36 -30.78 -19.97
CA MET A 44 -6.53 -30.07 -19.46
C MET A 44 -6.18 -28.98 -18.46
N ARG A 45 -5.15 -29.17 -17.65
CA ARG A 45 -4.66 -28.17 -16.68
C ARG A 45 -3.64 -27.20 -17.26
N GLN A 46 -3.28 -27.35 -18.53
CA GLN A 46 -2.29 -26.50 -19.23
C GLN A 46 -0.95 -26.38 -18.46
N ILE A 47 -0.47 -27.51 -17.94
CA ILE A 47 0.71 -27.55 -17.07
C ILE A 47 1.99 -27.25 -17.88
N GLY A 48 2.06 -27.76 -19.11
CA GLY A 48 3.21 -27.60 -20.01
C GLY A 48 3.02 -28.32 -21.35
N PRO A 49 4.07 -28.44 -22.17
CA PRO A 49 4.03 -29.17 -23.44
C PRO A 49 3.67 -30.64 -23.22
N VAL A 50 2.67 -31.13 -23.91
CA VAL A 50 2.14 -32.50 -23.75
C VAL A 50 3.14 -33.57 -24.19
N GLU A 51 4.06 -33.22 -25.07
CA GLU A 51 5.12 -34.06 -25.57
C GLU A 51 6.11 -34.51 -24.49
N LEU A 52 6.12 -33.82 -23.33
CA LEU A 52 6.98 -34.18 -22.19
C LEU A 52 6.46 -35.42 -21.45
N VAL A 53 5.17 -35.78 -21.63
CA VAL A 53 4.54 -36.91 -20.95
C VAL A 53 4.80 -38.20 -21.76
N PRO A 54 5.48 -39.22 -21.22
CA PRO A 54 5.72 -40.47 -21.92
C PRO A 54 4.41 -41.24 -22.12
N ASP A 55 4.31 -42.00 -23.19
CA ASP A 55 3.13 -42.83 -23.48
C ASP A 55 3.01 -44.04 -22.52
N ARG A 56 4.15 -44.56 -22.04
CA ARG A 56 4.25 -45.69 -21.10
C ARG A 56 5.19 -45.40 -19.94
N PRO A 57 4.91 -45.91 -18.73
CA PRO A 57 5.80 -45.74 -17.61
C PRO A 57 7.20 -46.31 -17.89
N GLY A 58 8.24 -45.53 -17.61
CA GLY A 58 9.63 -45.96 -17.79
C GLY A 58 10.20 -45.87 -19.21
N ALA A 59 9.44 -45.37 -20.19
CA ALA A 59 9.96 -45.08 -21.53
C ALA A 59 10.66 -43.73 -21.50
N ALA A 60 11.97 -43.72 -21.29
CA ALA A 60 12.78 -42.56 -21.60
C ALA A 60 12.72 -42.31 -23.12
N ASP A 61 12.56 -41.06 -23.53
CA ASP A 61 12.51 -40.63 -24.93
C ASP A 61 13.68 -41.21 -25.74
N GLY A 62 13.49 -42.34 -26.34
CA GLY A 62 14.31 -42.87 -27.41
C GLY A 62 13.89 -42.23 -28.73
N GLY A 63 14.70 -41.29 -29.22
CA GLY A 63 14.47 -40.57 -30.48
C GLY A 63 14.08 -41.49 -31.64
N THR A 64 13.19 -40.94 -32.42
CA THR A 64 12.77 -41.36 -33.75
C THR A 64 13.78 -42.22 -34.52
N GLY A 65 13.33 -43.38 -34.88
CA GLY A 65 13.64 -43.86 -36.21
C GLY A 65 14.54 -45.02 -36.41
N ARG A 66 14.03 -45.89 -37.05
CA ARG A 66 14.55 -46.92 -37.95
C ARG A 66 14.23 -48.34 -37.54
N SER A 67 13.16 -48.80 -38.10
CA SER A 67 12.92 -50.22 -38.40
C SER A 67 14.16 -50.84 -39.01
N GLY A 68 14.92 -51.56 -38.22
CA GLY A 68 16.05 -52.43 -38.62
C GLY A 68 15.65 -53.86 -38.34
N ARG A 69 15.28 -54.56 -39.40
CA ARG A 69 14.98 -55.99 -39.48
C ARG A 69 16.11 -56.80 -38.83
N PHE A 70 15.86 -57.46 -37.72
CA PHE A 70 16.76 -58.44 -37.12
C PHE A 70 16.78 -59.69 -37.98
N LYS A 71 17.97 -60.00 -38.57
CA LYS A 71 18.34 -61.32 -39.11
C LYS A 71 18.93 -62.13 -37.96
N GLU A 72 18.36 -63.29 -37.70
CA GLU A 72 18.95 -64.34 -36.87
C GLU A 72 20.36 -64.75 -37.46
N PRO A 73 21.36 -65.09 -36.65
CA PRO A 73 22.48 -65.91 -37.03
C PRO A 73 22.40 -67.30 -36.42
N GLU A 74 22.55 -68.26 -37.36
CA GLU A 74 22.68 -69.66 -37.08
C GLU A 74 23.90 -70.01 -36.23
N SER A 75 23.75 -71.16 -35.57
CA SER A 75 24.72 -71.89 -34.76
C SER A 75 25.89 -72.46 -35.45
N GLY A 76 27.05 -72.49 -34.76
CA GLY A 76 28.15 -73.42 -35.07
C GLY A 76 29.44 -73.06 -34.36
N PRO A 77 30.35 -74.08 -34.11
CA PRO A 77 30.77 -74.31 -32.71
C PRO A 77 32.29 -74.14 -32.48
N THR A 78 32.66 -74.18 -31.20
CA THR A 78 33.96 -74.54 -30.59
C THR A 78 35.24 -73.82 -30.96
N GLY A 79 35.86 -73.24 -29.89
CA GLY A 79 37.26 -72.80 -29.94
C GLY A 79 37.77 -72.30 -28.59
N ARG A 80 38.45 -73.14 -27.88
CA ARG A 80 39.22 -73.01 -26.63
C ARG A 80 40.35 -72.04 -26.75
N GLY A 81 40.64 -71.10 -25.84
CA GLY A 81 41.93 -70.41 -25.83
C GLY A 81 42.01 -69.17 -24.92
N ARG A 82 42.32 -69.39 -23.63
CA ARG A 82 43.42 -68.78 -22.84
C ARG A 82 43.69 -67.27 -22.87
N THR A 83 43.44 -66.65 -21.73
CA THR A 83 44.19 -65.58 -21.00
C THR A 83 44.97 -64.53 -21.80
N LYS A 84 44.73 -63.24 -21.55
CA LYS A 84 45.72 -62.31 -20.98
C LYS A 84 45.09 -60.97 -20.63
N SER A 85 45.56 -60.44 -19.47
CA SER A 85 45.50 -59.10 -18.93
C SER A 85 45.60 -57.96 -19.95
N GLY A 86 44.95 -56.87 -19.73
CA GLY A 86 45.49 -55.61 -20.23
C GLY A 86 44.49 -54.48 -20.35
N ALA A 87 44.65 -53.55 -19.47
CA ALA A 87 44.50 -52.12 -19.72
C ALA A 87 43.11 -51.55 -20.07
N GLY A 88 42.61 -50.74 -19.15
CA GLY A 88 41.75 -49.66 -19.18
C GLY A 88 41.31 -49.00 -20.47
N TYR A 89 40.03 -48.93 -20.61
CA TYR A 89 39.43 -47.83 -21.32
C TYR A 89 38.45 -47.16 -20.38
N LEU A 90 38.87 -46.01 -19.89
CA LEU A 90 37.99 -44.96 -19.39
C LEU A 90 37.08 -44.60 -20.57
N MET A 91 35.89 -45.09 -20.56
CA MET A 91 34.81 -44.56 -21.39
C MET A 91 33.99 -43.58 -20.57
N ASP A 92 33.97 -42.39 -21.09
CA ASP A 92 33.18 -41.25 -20.68
C ASP A 92 31.81 -41.65 -20.12
N GLY A 93 31.71 -41.66 -18.79
CA GLY A 93 30.46 -41.75 -18.06
C GLY A 93 29.80 -40.37 -17.84
N ALA A 94 29.85 -39.49 -18.84
CA ALA A 94 29.42 -38.10 -18.65
C ALA A 94 28.11 -37.73 -19.36
N ALA A 95 27.24 -38.72 -19.72
CA ALA A 95 26.02 -38.40 -20.44
C ALA A 95 24.71 -39.05 -19.90
N LEU A 96 24.72 -39.69 -18.73
CA LEU A 96 23.50 -40.35 -18.18
C LEU A 96 23.10 -39.88 -16.79
N ALA A 97 23.47 -38.68 -16.39
CA ALA A 97 23.24 -38.20 -15.03
C ALA A 97 22.02 -37.24 -14.87
N ASP A 98 21.10 -37.13 -15.84
CA ASP A 98 20.06 -36.10 -15.75
C ASP A 98 18.61 -36.56 -15.94
N GLU A 99 18.26 -37.82 -15.74
CA GLU A 99 16.87 -38.32 -15.82
C GLU A 99 16.26 -38.72 -14.49
N SER A 100 16.93 -38.55 -13.36
CA SER A 100 16.34 -38.87 -12.06
C SER A 100 15.44 -37.77 -11.57
N LEU A 101 14.17 -38.14 -11.20
CA LEU A 101 13.23 -37.25 -10.55
C LEU A 101 13.80 -36.69 -9.25
N ARG A 102 13.73 -35.38 -9.08
CA ARG A 102 14.31 -34.64 -7.94
C ARG A 102 13.29 -34.35 -6.82
N VAL A 103 12.00 -34.31 -7.16
CA VAL A 103 10.91 -33.94 -6.25
C VAL A 103 9.99 -35.14 -6.03
N CYS A 104 9.58 -35.81 -7.09
CA CYS A 104 8.63 -36.94 -7.07
C CYS A 104 9.34 -38.29 -7.08
N VAL A 105 10.42 -38.45 -6.30
CA VAL A 105 11.19 -39.70 -6.21
C VAL A 105 10.32 -40.84 -5.70
N HIS A 106 10.23 -41.92 -6.45
CA HIS A 106 9.52 -43.14 -6.07
C HIS A 106 10.19 -44.38 -6.74
N PRO A 107 10.04 -45.55 -6.15
CA PRO A 107 10.53 -46.77 -6.77
C PRO A 107 9.61 -47.20 -7.92
N GLY A 108 10.22 -47.78 -8.99
CA GLY A 108 9.49 -48.35 -10.13
C GLY A 108 9.30 -47.40 -11.30
N PRO A 109 8.61 -47.85 -12.34
CA PRO A 109 8.40 -47.09 -13.58
C PRO A 109 7.59 -45.86 -13.35
N SER A 110 7.88 -44.78 -14.09
CA SER A 110 7.31 -43.46 -13.89
C SER A 110 6.66 -42.90 -15.15
N CYS A 111 5.53 -42.25 -15.00
CA CYS A 111 4.91 -41.38 -16.01
C CYS A 111 5.43 -39.94 -15.98
N CYS A 112 6.41 -39.63 -15.14
CA CYS A 112 7.00 -38.31 -15.08
C CYS A 112 8.44 -38.28 -15.59
N THR A 113 8.83 -37.14 -16.16
CA THR A 113 10.20 -36.79 -16.52
C THR A 113 10.69 -35.61 -15.66
N SER A 114 12.00 -35.40 -15.60
CA SER A 114 12.59 -34.23 -14.89
C SER A 114 12.06 -32.89 -15.42
N LYS A 115 11.83 -32.81 -16.73
CA LYS A 115 11.24 -31.62 -17.39
C LYS A 115 9.80 -31.39 -16.97
N MET A 116 9.01 -32.45 -16.72
CA MET A 116 7.67 -32.34 -16.17
C MET A 116 7.69 -31.80 -14.73
N GLU A 117 8.68 -32.15 -13.91
CA GLU A 117 8.81 -31.57 -12.56
C GLU A 117 8.99 -30.06 -12.59
N ASP A 118 9.76 -29.54 -13.55
CA ASP A 118 9.93 -28.09 -13.74
C ASP A 118 8.60 -27.43 -14.15
N SER A 119 7.83 -28.08 -15.03
CA SER A 119 6.49 -27.62 -15.42
C SER A 119 5.52 -27.67 -14.23
N TYR A 120 5.54 -28.70 -13.40
CA TYR A 120 4.76 -28.78 -12.17
C TYR A 120 5.13 -27.67 -11.17
N MET A 121 6.42 -27.35 -11.04
CA MET A 121 6.88 -26.24 -10.21
C MET A 121 6.36 -24.89 -10.71
N ALA A 122 6.31 -24.69 -12.03
CA ALA A 122 5.73 -23.49 -12.63
C ALA A 122 4.22 -23.43 -12.43
N ALA A 123 3.51 -24.55 -12.64
CA ALA A 123 2.07 -24.66 -12.44
C ALA A 123 1.68 -24.35 -10.99
N VAL A 124 2.35 -24.95 -10.01
CA VAL A 124 2.09 -24.70 -8.58
C VAL A 124 2.27 -23.21 -8.23
N ARG A 125 3.32 -22.58 -8.74
CA ARG A 125 3.53 -21.13 -8.51
C ARG A 125 2.39 -20.30 -9.09
N SER A 126 2.00 -20.58 -10.33
CA SER A 126 0.92 -19.87 -11.02
C SER A 126 -0.43 -20.06 -10.31
N GLU A 127 -0.80 -21.31 -9.98
CA GLU A 127 -2.04 -21.64 -9.29
C GLU A 127 -2.11 -20.99 -7.90
N THR A 128 -1.02 -21.06 -7.12
CA THR A 128 -0.98 -20.44 -5.80
C THR A 128 -1.13 -18.93 -5.90
N GLN A 129 -0.44 -18.29 -6.84
CA GLN A 129 -0.53 -16.85 -7.03
C GLN A 129 -1.93 -16.44 -7.50
N GLN A 130 -2.57 -17.22 -8.36
CA GLN A 130 -3.94 -16.98 -8.80
C GLN A 130 -4.94 -17.08 -7.63
N LYS A 131 -4.80 -18.11 -6.79
CA LYS A 131 -5.63 -18.27 -5.59
C LYS A 131 -5.42 -17.12 -4.60
N MET A 132 -4.18 -16.72 -4.34
CA MET A 132 -3.90 -15.57 -3.49
C MET A 132 -4.58 -14.29 -3.99
N ARG A 133 -4.49 -14.02 -5.29
CA ARG A 133 -5.17 -12.87 -5.92
C ARG A 133 -6.68 -12.97 -5.81
N SER A 134 -7.24 -14.16 -5.99
CA SER A 134 -8.70 -14.38 -5.87
C SER A 134 -9.21 -14.09 -4.46
N TYR A 135 -8.52 -14.58 -3.42
CA TYR A 135 -8.91 -14.34 -2.03
C TYR A 135 -8.68 -12.90 -1.56
N SER A 136 -7.60 -12.27 -2.02
CA SER A 136 -7.30 -10.88 -1.65
C SER A 136 -8.19 -9.86 -2.38
N PHE A 137 -8.78 -10.23 -3.51
CA PHE A 137 -9.57 -9.33 -4.35
C PHE A 137 -10.75 -8.70 -3.58
N GLU A 138 -11.53 -9.51 -2.89
CA GLU A 138 -12.69 -9.02 -2.12
C GLU A 138 -12.26 -8.08 -0.99
N LEU A 139 -11.22 -8.44 -0.25
CA LEU A 139 -10.69 -7.62 0.82
C LEU A 139 -10.14 -6.28 0.30
N LYS A 140 -9.43 -6.30 -0.83
CA LYS A 140 -8.94 -5.08 -1.49
C LYS A 140 -10.08 -4.19 -1.92
N TYR A 141 -11.12 -4.77 -2.53
CA TYR A 141 -12.30 -4.04 -2.96
C TYR A 141 -13.00 -3.36 -1.78
N LEU A 142 -13.18 -4.08 -0.67
CA LEU A 142 -13.77 -3.53 0.55
C LEU A 142 -12.93 -2.40 1.15
N ILE A 143 -11.61 -2.60 1.30
CA ILE A 143 -10.72 -1.56 1.84
C ILE A 143 -10.73 -0.33 0.94
N ALA A 144 -10.60 -0.49 -0.38
CA ALA A 144 -10.61 0.61 -1.33
C ALA A 144 -11.95 1.35 -1.33
N GLY A 145 -13.07 0.62 -1.33
CA GLY A 145 -14.42 1.18 -1.30
C GLY A 145 -14.67 2.01 -0.04
N HIS A 146 -14.32 1.47 1.12
CA HIS A 146 -14.46 2.21 2.39
C HIS A 146 -13.52 3.41 2.48
N THR A 147 -12.29 3.28 2.00
CA THR A 147 -11.33 4.41 1.94
C THR A 147 -11.89 5.53 1.09
N LYS A 148 -12.41 5.21 -0.10
CA LYS A 148 -12.99 6.17 -1.03
C LYS A 148 -14.24 6.84 -0.43
N ALA A 149 -15.19 6.06 0.08
CA ALA A 149 -16.42 6.61 0.69
C ALA A 149 -16.12 7.54 1.87
N TYR A 150 -15.15 7.16 2.70
CA TYR A 150 -14.69 7.99 3.80
C TYR A 150 -14.08 9.31 3.31
N GLN A 151 -13.21 9.25 2.31
CA GLN A 151 -12.57 10.42 1.71
C GLN A 151 -13.61 11.37 1.06
N GLU A 152 -14.55 10.85 0.27
CA GLU A 152 -15.61 11.64 -0.36
C GLU A 152 -16.51 12.35 0.66
N THR A 153 -16.85 11.67 1.77
CA THR A 153 -17.60 12.28 2.86
C THR A 153 -16.86 13.46 3.47
N PHE A 154 -15.54 13.34 3.67
CA PHE A 154 -14.73 14.43 4.19
C PHE A 154 -14.56 15.57 3.22
N GLU A 155 -14.28 15.30 1.97
CA GLU A 155 -14.16 16.32 0.94
C GLU A 155 -15.45 17.15 0.82
N SER A 156 -16.59 16.48 0.89
CA SER A 156 -17.91 17.14 0.90
C SER A 156 -18.07 18.05 2.13
N LEU A 157 -17.74 17.55 3.32
CA LEU A 157 -17.85 18.32 4.57
C LEU A 157 -16.89 19.52 4.60
N VAL A 158 -15.63 19.32 4.17
CA VAL A 158 -14.62 20.38 4.07
C VAL A 158 -15.04 21.43 3.05
N SER A 159 -15.56 21.04 1.89
CA SER A 159 -16.08 21.94 0.86
C SER A 159 -17.27 22.76 1.39
N PHE A 160 -18.23 22.11 2.03
CA PHE A 160 -19.38 22.79 2.64
C PHE A 160 -18.94 23.84 3.67
N THR A 161 -18.04 23.48 4.57
CA THR A 161 -17.55 24.39 5.61
C THR A 161 -16.67 25.51 5.08
N SER A 162 -15.92 25.26 4.00
CA SER A 162 -15.20 26.29 3.25
C SER A 162 -16.15 27.34 2.67
N ASN A 163 -17.20 26.89 2.00
CA ASN A 163 -18.23 27.77 1.45
C ASN A 163 -18.94 28.57 2.56
N LEU A 164 -19.28 27.91 3.68
CA LEU A 164 -19.89 28.56 4.82
C LEU A 164 -18.97 29.62 5.45
N THR A 165 -17.66 29.39 5.47
CA THR A 165 -16.69 30.37 5.95
C THR A 165 -16.52 31.53 4.95
N SER A 166 -16.57 31.26 3.64
CA SER A 166 -16.54 32.31 2.62
C SER A 166 -17.78 33.22 2.69
N THR A 167 -18.97 32.66 2.94
CA THR A 167 -20.19 33.47 3.12
C THR A 167 -20.12 34.41 4.33
N LEU A 168 -19.30 34.13 5.33
CA LEU A 168 -19.07 35.08 6.43
C LEU A 168 -18.44 36.37 5.89
N PHE A 169 -17.46 36.27 5.02
CA PHE A 169 -16.82 37.44 4.43
C PHE A 169 -17.77 38.19 3.49
N ASP A 170 -18.54 37.46 2.69
CA ASP A 170 -19.51 38.08 1.79
C ASP A 170 -20.60 38.85 2.55
N SER A 171 -21.05 38.37 3.72
CA SER A 171 -22.15 38.93 4.49
C SER A 171 -21.71 39.98 5.53
N ALA A 172 -20.65 39.68 6.31
CA ALA A 172 -20.25 40.50 7.45
C ALA A 172 -19.03 41.39 7.13
N TYR A 173 -18.16 40.99 6.19
CA TYR A 173 -16.92 41.68 5.88
C TYR A 173 -16.75 41.85 4.37
N SER A 174 -17.71 42.44 3.68
CA SER A 174 -17.77 42.61 2.24
C SER A 174 -16.50 43.25 1.66
N ALA A 175 -15.86 44.19 2.38
CA ALA A 175 -14.60 44.80 1.98
C ALA A 175 -13.42 43.85 1.92
N LEU A 176 -13.51 42.67 2.53
CA LEU A 176 -12.49 41.64 2.54
C LEU A 176 -12.83 40.45 1.63
N ALA A 177 -14.06 40.33 1.17
CA ALA A 177 -14.60 39.12 0.56
C ALA A 177 -13.77 38.60 -0.63
N SER A 178 -13.41 39.49 -1.57
CA SER A 178 -12.61 39.10 -2.76
C SER A 178 -11.22 38.62 -2.38
N ASP A 179 -10.57 39.31 -1.45
CA ASP A 179 -9.17 39.07 -1.09
C ASP A 179 -9.04 37.86 -0.14
N CYS A 180 -10.07 37.58 0.66
CA CYS A 180 -10.07 36.44 1.60
C CYS A 180 -10.48 35.12 0.99
N ARG A 181 -11.20 35.09 -0.12
CA ARG A 181 -11.66 33.84 -0.77
C ARG A 181 -10.52 32.86 -1.07
N PRO A 182 -9.40 33.27 -1.69
CA PRO A 182 -8.29 32.36 -1.94
C PRO A 182 -7.60 31.88 -0.65
N ILE A 183 -7.56 32.72 0.39
CA ILE A 183 -6.93 32.38 1.67
C ILE A 183 -7.77 31.35 2.42
N VAL A 184 -9.10 31.50 2.42
CA VAL A 184 -10.05 30.52 2.97
C VAL A 184 -9.93 29.18 2.23
N PHE A 185 -9.96 29.23 0.91
CA PHE A 185 -9.78 28.02 0.09
C PHE A 185 -8.48 27.28 0.41
N GLN A 186 -7.39 28.01 0.56
CA GLN A 186 -6.08 27.42 0.90
C GLN A 186 -6.10 26.76 2.28
N LEU A 187 -6.71 27.40 3.31
CA LEU A 187 -6.86 26.81 4.64
C LEU A 187 -7.61 25.47 4.59
N PHE A 188 -8.74 25.42 3.90
CA PHE A 188 -9.55 24.21 3.82
C PHE A 188 -8.89 23.14 2.93
N SER A 189 -8.14 23.53 1.91
CA SER A 189 -7.31 22.61 1.13
C SER A 189 -6.21 21.96 2.00
N ASP A 190 -5.57 22.75 2.87
CA ASP A 190 -4.56 22.23 3.81
C ASP A 190 -5.19 21.30 4.87
N ILE A 191 -6.41 21.62 5.36
CA ILE A 191 -7.17 20.75 6.26
C ILE A 191 -7.51 19.41 5.56
N ASN A 192 -7.97 19.45 4.32
CA ASN A 192 -8.29 18.26 3.55
C ASN A 192 -7.04 17.37 3.36
N ARG A 193 -5.92 17.98 3.00
CA ARG A 193 -4.63 17.29 2.85
C ARG A 193 -4.15 16.66 4.16
N HIS A 194 -4.35 17.36 5.29
CA HIS A 194 -4.07 16.82 6.62
C HIS A 194 -4.91 15.58 6.94
N LEU A 195 -6.21 15.60 6.62
CA LEU A 195 -7.15 14.48 6.83
C LEU A 195 -6.81 13.28 5.94
N SER A 196 -6.36 13.51 4.72
CA SER A 196 -5.89 12.47 3.79
C SER A 196 -4.61 11.74 4.27
N GLY A 197 -4.02 12.21 5.37
CA GLY A 197 -2.87 11.55 6.02
C GLY A 197 -1.51 12.10 5.62
N ASP A 198 -1.46 13.20 4.84
CA ASP A 198 -0.21 13.87 4.48
C ASP A 198 0.53 14.43 5.71
N SER A 199 1.84 14.69 5.55
CA SER A 199 2.69 15.23 6.61
C SER A 199 2.40 16.70 6.96
N SER A 200 1.38 17.31 6.34
CA SER A 200 1.00 18.71 6.58
C SER A 200 0.61 18.97 8.04
N SER A 201 1.14 20.06 8.61
CA SER A 201 0.83 20.50 9.97
C SER A 201 -0.38 21.45 9.97
N LEU A 202 -1.39 21.15 10.78
CA LEU A 202 -2.52 22.06 11.01
C LEU A 202 -2.09 23.39 11.62
N ASP A 203 -1.11 23.38 12.52
CA ASP A 203 -0.57 24.59 13.12
C ASP A 203 0.03 25.50 12.05
N THR A 204 0.79 24.95 11.12
CA THR A 204 1.36 25.72 10.01
C THR A 204 0.28 26.27 9.07
N ALA A 205 -0.75 25.47 8.77
CA ALA A 205 -1.86 25.91 7.90
C ALA A 205 -2.65 27.05 8.52
N VAL A 206 -3.02 26.93 9.80
CA VAL A 206 -3.76 27.97 10.53
C VAL A 206 -2.92 29.23 10.72
N ARG A 207 -1.62 29.10 11.05
CA ARG A 207 -0.72 30.27 11.14
C ARG A 207 -0.61 30.99 9.80
N ARG A 208 -0.42 30.27 8.70
CA ARG A 208 -0.39 30.88 7.36
C ARG A 208 -1.66 31.65 7.08
N PHE A 209 -2.82 31.03 7.33
CA PHE A 209 -4.12 31.68 7.16
C PHE A 209 -4.21 33.01 7.91
N TYR A 210 -3.89 33.04 9.19
CA TYR A 210 -3.96 34.28 9.98
C TYR A 210 -2.86 35.27 9.62
N ASN A 211 -1.69 34.82 9.20
CA ASN A 211 -0.63 35.69 8.68
C ASN A 211 -1.06 36.41 7.40
N ASP A 212 -1.77 35.70 6.51
CA ASP A 212 -2.26 36.28 5.26
C ASP A 212 -3.51 37.14 5.49
N LEU A 213 -4.32 36.81 6.49
CA LEU A 213 -5.52 37.58 6.87
C LEU A 213 -5.16 38.94 7.51
N PHE A 214 -4.08 39.02 8.29
CA PHE A 214 -3.75 40.20 9.08
C PHE A 214 -3.53 41.47 8.23
N PRO A 215 -2.75 41.48 7.15
CA PRO A 215 -2.58 42.67 6.30
C PRO A 215 -3.91 43.17 5.73
N LEU A 216 -4.83 42.27 5.38
CA LEU A 216 -6.12 42.64 4.83
C LEU A 216 -7.02 43.28 5.90
N VAL A 217 -7.10 42.67 7.08
CA VAL A 217 -7.87 43.22 8.24
C VAL A 217 -7.27 44.55 8.64
N TYR A 218 -5.96 44.68 8.74
CA TYR A 218 -5.29 45.94 9.13
C TYR A 218 -5.63 47.07 8.19
N ARG A 219 -5.52 46.88 6.88
CA ARG A 219 -5.75 47.92 5.88
C ARG A 219 -7.22 48.25 5.66
N ARG A 220 -8.09 47.24 5.64
CA ARG A 220 -9.50 47.42 5.25
C ARG A 220 -10.41 47.75 6.44
N LEU A 221 -10.10 47.24 7.64
CA LEU A 221 -10.97 47.36 8.79
C LEU A 221 -10.41 48.29 9.90
N LEU A 222 -9.08 48.21 10.15
CA LEU A 222 -8.47 48.99 11.25
C LEU A 222 -7.96 50.37 10.77
N ASN A 223 -7.44 50.46 9.56
CA ASN A 223 -6.86 51.70 9.00
C ASN A 223 -7.30 51.90 7.54
N PRO A 224 -8.56 52.15 7.25
CA PRO A 224 -9.07 52.27 5.90
C PRO A 224 -8.44 53.41 5.10
N GLY A 225 -7.93 54.49 5.78
CA GLY A 225 -7.26 55.62 5.15
C GLY A 225 -5.92 55.28 4.48
N ILE A 226 -5.23 54.22 4.90
CA ILE A 226 -3.95 53.82 4.30
C ILE A 226 -4.15 53.19 2.90
N GLY A 227 -5.29 52.57 2.64
CA GLY A 227 -5.59 51.97 1.33
C GLY A 227 -5.87 52.97 0.20
N HIS A 228 -6.23 54.23 0.52
CA HIS A 228 -6.59 55.25 -0.46
C HIS A 228 -5.40 56.07 -0.97
N MET A 229 -4.26 56.07 -0.27
CA MET A 229 -3.07 56.84 -0.67
C MET A 229 -2.25 56.20 -1.77
N SER A 230 -2.48 54.93 -2.12
CA SER A 230 -1.64 54.17 -3.06
C SER A 230 -2.10 54.19 -4.51
N SER A 231 -3.23 54.87 -4.86
CA SER A 231 -3.76 54.85 -6.22
C SER A 231 -3.09 55.86 -7.20
N LYS A 232 -2.07 56.58 -6.80
CA LYS A 232 -1.42 57.62 -7.65
C LYS A 232 0.04 57.40 -7.98
N SER A 233 0.66 56.30 -7.58
CA SER A 233 2.03 56.00 -8.03
C SER A 233 2.15 54.57 -8.60
N HIS A 234 2.52 54.48 -9.86
CA HIS A 234 2.83 53.29 -10.62
C HIS A 234 4.11 52.58 -10.16
N SER A 235 4.31 52.35 -8.87
CA SER A 235 5.45 51.57 -8.39
C SER A 235 4.99 50.61 -7.34
N THR A 236 5.34 49.36 -7.49
CA THR A 236 5.08 48.16 -6.69
C THR A 236 5.48 48.22 -5.20
N PRO A 237 4.73 48.89 -4.30
CA PRO A 237 5.06 48.94 -2.89
C PRO A 237 4.16 48.10 -1.99
N SER A 238 3.10 47.44 -2.51
CA SER A 238 2.14 46.71 -1.67
C SER A 238 2.71 45.43 -1.09
N THR A 239 3.57 44.74 -1.79
CA THR A 239 4.14 43.45 -1.33
C THR A 239 5.08 43.63 -0.13
N ASN A 240 5.96 44.61 -0.15
CA ASN A 240 6.90 44.83 0.95
C ASN A 240 6.18 45.27 2.25
N GLN A 241 5.09 46.02 2.14
CA GLN A 241 4.30 46.47 3.30
C GLN A 241 3.50 45.31 3.88
N ASP A 242 2.96 44.43 3.04
CA ASP A 242 2.23 43.23 3.50
C ASP A 242 3.17 42.25 4.19
N ASP A 243 4.36 42.04 3.67
CA ASP A 243 5.36 41.16 4.28
C ASP A 243 5.82 41.73 5.64
N CYS A 244 5.96 43.03 5.77
CA CYS A 244 6.24 43.65 7.05
C CYS A 244 5.10 43.45 8.06
N LEU A 245 3.84 43.60 7.65
CA LEU A 245 2.68 43.30 8.51
C LEU A 245 2.63 41.84 8.91
N ARG A 246 2.89 40.89 8.01
CA ARG A 246 2.98 39.46 8.32
C ARG A 246 4.05 39.18 9.37
N MET A 247 5.20 39.81 9.29
CA MET A 247 6.28 39.65 10.26
C MET A 247 5.95 40.19 11.64
N THR A 248 5.21 41.29 11.72
CA THR A 248 4.80 41.91 13.01
C THR A 248 3.59 41.21 13.63
N GLN A 249 2.88 40.36 12.90
CA GLN A 249 1.66 39.66 13.36
C GLN A 249 1.87 38.88 14.64
N GLN A 250 3.02 38.22 14.80
CA GLN A 250 3.30 37.42 16.01
C GLN A 250 3.50 38.30 17.25
N ASP A 251 4.18 39.43 17.09
CA ASP A 251 4.46 40.34 18.20
C ASP A 251 3.20 41.11 18.64
N VAL A 252 2.37 41.45 17.66
CA VAL A 252 1.13 42.20 17.89
C VAL A 252 -0.01 41.31 18.43
N SER A 253 -0.02 40.04 18.04
CA SER A 253 -1.10 39.07 18.35
C SER A 253 -2.51 39.64 18.12
N PRO A 254 -2.85 40.16 16.94
CA PRO A 254 -4.06 40.90 16.66
C PRO A 254 -5.34 40.08 16.85
N PHE A 255 -5.24 38.79 16.64
CA PHE A 255 -6.35 37.83 16.70
C PHE A 255 -6.50 37.14 18.06
N GLY A 256 -5.75 37.58 19.08
CA GLY A 256 -5.80 37.03 20.43
C GLY A 256 -5.57 35.51 20.49
N PRO A 257 -6.39 34.79 21.29
CA PRO A 257 -6.22 33.34 21.49
C PRO A 257 -6.80 32.49 20.35
N HIS A 258 -7.61 33.07 19.45
CA HIS A 258 -8.40 32.31 18.46
C HIS A 258 -7.61 31.40 17.55
N PRO A 259 -6.42 31.77 17.03
CA PRO A 259 -5.61 30.87 16.22
C PRO A 259 -5.20 29.58 16.97
N ARG A 260 -4.80 29.72 18.24
CA ARG A 260 -4.39 28.58 19.08
C ARG A 260 -5.59 27.70 19.45
N LEU A 261 -6.74 28.29 19.75
CA LEU A 261 -7.98 27.58 20.04
C LEU A 261 -8.44 26.77 18.82
N LEU A 262 -8.36 27.36 17.63
CA LEU A 262 -8.69 26.69 16.38
C LEU A 262 -7.78 25.49 16.14
N VAL A 263 -6.44 25.65 16.25
CA VAL A 263 -5.48 24.53 16.11
C VAL A 263 -5.78 23.42 17.09
N SER A 264 -6.01 23.76 18.37
CA SER A 264 -6.30 22.77 19.42
C SER A 264 -7.59 22.01 19.16
N GLY A 265 -8.66 22.71 18.76
CA GLY A 265 -9.96 22.12 18.42
C GLY A 265 -9.86 21.18 17.22
N LEU A 266 -9.29 21.65 16.13
CA LEU A 266 -9.09 20.85 14.91
C LEU A 266 -8.19 19.64 15.17
N SER A 267 -7.04 19.80 15.84
CA SER A 267 -6.11 18.70 16.11
C SER A 267 -6.76 17.59 16.91
N ARG A 268 -7.60 17.95 17.89
CA ARG A 268 -8.34 16.97 18.71
C ARG A 268 -9.40 16.23 17.90
N ALA A 269 -10.20 16.96 17.15
CA ALA A 269 -11.33 16.40 16.41
C ALA A 269 -10.90 15.61 15.18
N LEU A 270 -9.86 16.07 14.44
CA LEU A 270 -9.42 15.44 13.22
C LEU A 270 -8.43 14.29 13.45
N GLY A 271 -7.88 14.14 14.65
CA GLY A 271 -6.84 13.16 14.95
C GLY A 271 -7.27 11.71 14.68
N ALA A 272 -8.46 11.33 15.13
CA ALA A 272 -9.01 9.99 14.91
C ALA A 272 -9.29 9.72 13.42
N GLY A 273 -9.84 10.70 12.72
CA GLY A 273 -10.12 10.60 11.28
C GLY A 273 -8.85 10.42 10.45
N ARG A 274 -7.84 11.23 10.75
CA ARG A 274 -6.52 11.11 10.10
C ARG A 274 -5.87 9.76 10.37
N ALA A 275 -5.95 9.25 11.60
CA ALA A 275 -5.43 7.94 11.94
C ALA A 275 -6.14 6.83 11.14
N LEU A 276 -7.47 6.91 11.01
CA LEU A 276 -8.25 5.96 10.22
C LEU A 276 -7.83 5.96 8.74
N SER A 277 -7.69 7.14 8.12
CA SER A 277 -7.23 7.26 6.73
C SER A 277 -5.86 6.60 6.53
N ARG A 278 -4.91 6.84 7.44
CA ARG A 278 -3.57 6.24 7.38
C ARG A 278 -3.59 4.73 7.52
N LEU A 279 -4.39 4.22 8.44
CA LEU A 279 -4.47 2.78 8.70
C LEU A 279 -5.20 2.03 7.58
N LEU A 280 -6.24 2.61 6.98
CA LEU A 280 -6.89 2.03 5.80
C LEU A 280 -5.92 1.93 4.61
N ARG A 281 -5.12 2.98 4.38
CA ARG A 281 -4.08 2.95 3.35
C ARG A 281 -3.04 1.88 3.64
N LEU A 282 -2.54 1.82 4.88
CA LEU A 282 -1.59 0.78 5.30
C LEU A 282 -2.16 -0.63 5.11
N ALA A 283 -3.43 -0.84 5.48
CA ALA A 283 -4.11 -2.12 5.25
C ALA A 283 -4.13 -2.51 3.77
N GLY A 284 -4.44 -1.56 2.88
CA GLY A 284 -4.39 -1.78 1.43
C GLY A 284 -2.98 -2.11 0.92
N GLU A 285 -1.96 -1.41 1.41
CA GLU A 285 -0.56 -1.66 1.07
C GLU A 285 -0.10 -3.05 1.53
N VAL A 286 -0.46 -3.48 2.73
CA VAL A 286 -0.15 -4.82 3.26
C VAL A 286 -0.80 -5.90 2.40
N VAL A 287 -2.09 -5.78 2.07
CA VAL A 287 -2.78 -6.75 1.21
C VAL A 287 -2.15 -6.80 -0.18
N ASN A 288 -1.77 -5.67 -0.76
CA ASN A 288 -1.05 -5.61 -2.04
C ASN A 288 0.34 -6.25 -1.98
N ALA A 289 1.04 -6.13 -0.85
CA ALA A 289 2.35 -6.74 -0.65
C ALA A 289 2.24 -8.26 -0.53
N THR A 290 1.21 -8.79 0.16
CA THR A 290 1.01 -10.23 0.30
C THR A 290 0.77 -10.93 -1.04
N GLU A 291 0.13 -10.27 -2.02
CA GLU A 291 -0.05 -10.84 -3.36
C GLU A 291 1.26 -11.02 -4.16
N LYS A 292 2.30 -10.28 -3.78
CA LYS A 292 3.61 -10.34 -4.45
C LYS A 292 4.56 -11.33 -3.80
N LEU A 293 4.13 -11.99 -2.73
CA LEU A 293 4.95 -12.99 -2.05
C LEU A 293 5.25 -14.15 -3.00
N THR A 294 6.53 -14.50 -3.10
CA THR A 294 6.99 -15.64 -3.86
C THR A 294 7.13 -16.85 -2.93
N LEU A 295 6.66 -18.00 -3.40
CA LEU A 295 6.84 -19.25 -2.66
C LEU A 295 8.33 -19.59 -2.53
N SER A 296 8.76 -20.03 -1.34
CA SER A 296 10.07 -20.60 -1.17
C SER A 296 10.22 -21.87 -2.03
N ARG A 297 11.46 -22.21 -2.38
CA ARG A 297 11.75 -23.42 -3.17
C ARG A 297 11.24 -24.68 -2.47
N GLU A 298 11.39 -24.76 -1.17
CA GLU A 298 10.94 -25.89 -0.37
C GLU A 298 9.42 -25.98 -0.30
N CYS A 299 8.73 -24.85 -0.15
CA CYS A 299 7.28 -24.80 -0.25
C CYS A 299 6.79 -25.27 -1.62
N GLY A 300 7.39 -24.78 -2.70
CA GLY A 300 7.06 -25.22 -4.06
C GLY A 300 7.23 -26.72 -4.25
N ARG A 301 8.34 -27.30 -3.76
CA ARG A 301 8.56 -28.76 -3.79
C ARG A 301 7.50 -29.53 -2.98
N GLY A 302 7.15 -29.03 -1.79
CA GLY A 302 6.08 -29.62 -0.97
C GLY A 302 4.75 -29.64 -1.70
N LEU A 303 4.37 -28.52 -2.31
CA LEU A 303 3.13 -28.40 -3.09
C LEU A 303 3.13 -29.30 -4.34
N VAL A 304 4.27 -29.43 -5.05
CA VAL A 304 4.39 -30.39 -6.16
C VAL A 304 4.19 -31.82 -5.66
N ARG A 305 4.81 -32.20 -4.55
CA ARG A 305 4.62 -33.53 -3.94
C ARG A 305 3.14 -33.78 -3.61
N MET A 306 2.47 -32.76 -3.10
CA MET A 306 1.08 -32.87 -2.70
C MET A 306 0.10 -32.99 -3.87
N HIS A 307 0.33 -32.24 -4.97
CA HIS A 307 -0.64 -32.10 -6.05
C HIS A 307 -0.33 -32.93 -7.29
N TYR A 308 0.95 -33.22 -7.54
CA TYR A 308 1.39 -33.75 -8.83
C TYR A 308 2.20 -35.05 -8.78
N CYS A 309 2.83 -35.40 -7.65
CA CYS A 309 3.65 -36.63 -7.61
C CYS A 309 2.82 -37.91 -7.77
N SER A 310 1.53 -37.90 -7.50
CA SER A 310 0.64 -39.02 -7.82
C SER A 310 0.52 -39.29 -9.31
N HIS A 311 0.68 -38.26 -10.16
CA HIS A 311 0.70 -38.41 -11.61
C HIS A 311 1.85 -39.28 -12.10
N CYS A 312 2.98 -39.29 -11.39
CA CYS A 312 4.14 -40.09 -11.78
C CYS A 312 3.85 -41.58 -11.67
N ARG A 313 2.83 -41.98 -10.92
CA ARG A 313 2.32 -43.35 -10.82
C ARG A 313 1.01 -43.56 -11.59
N GLY A 314 0.70 -42.69 -12.54
CA GLY A 314 -0.52 -42.77 -13.35
C GLY A 314 -1.82 -42.31 -12.65
N MET A 315 -1.75 -41.84 -11.40
CA MET A 315 -2.91 -41.53 -10.59
C MET A 315 -3.22 -40.03 -10.62
N THR A 316 -4.21 -39.59 -11.37
CA THR A 316 -4.54 -38.17 -11.58
C THR A 316 -5.65 -37.63 -10.68
N LEU A 317 -6.48 -38.51 -10.11
CA LEU A 317 -7.66 -38.17 -9.33
C LEU A 317 -7.48 -38.32 -7.80
N ILE A 318 -6.29 -38.73 -7.37
CA ILE A 318 -6.00 -38.91 -5.94
C ILE A 318 -5.83 -37.56 -5.26
N ARG A 319 -6.51 -37.42 -4.13
CA ARG A 319 -6.38 -36.25 -3.26
C ARG A 319 -5.32 -36.48 -2.19
N PRO A 320 -4.57 -35.45 -1.79
CA PRO A 320 -3.59 -35.60 -0.72
C PRO A 320 -4.27 -35.90 0.62
N CYS A 321 -3.59 -36.73 1.44
CA CYS A 321 -4.04 -36.94 2.84
C CYS A 321 -4.05 -35.61 3.60
N THR A 322 -5.06 -35.40 4.44
CA THR A 322 -5.23 -34.16 5.22
C THR A 322 -3.99 -33.81 6.03
N GLY A 323 -3.34 -34.80 6.67
CA GLY A 323 -2.12 -34.58 7.45
C GLY A 323 -0.96 -34.08 6.61
N LEU A 324 -0.75 -34.61 5.40
CA LEU A 324 0.28 -34.14 4.46
C LEU A 324 -0.02 -32.71 4.00
N CYS A 325 -1.27 -32.43 3.63
CA CYS A 325 -1.71 -31.10 3.23
C CYS A 325 -1.43 -30.05 4.33
N VAL A 326 -1.87 -30.32 5.56
CA VAL A 326 -1.68 -29.42 6.70
C VAL A 326 -0.19 -29.17 6.98
N ASN A 327 0.63 -30.20 6.96
CA ASN A 327 2.06 -30.08 7.24
C ASN A 327 2.80 -29.25 6.16
N ILE A 328 2.51 -29.49 4.89
CA ILE A 328 3.09 -28.71 3.79
C ILE A 328 2.64 -27.26 3.89
N MET A 329 1.34 -27.03 4.10
CA MET A 329 0.82 -25.66 4.20
C MET A 329 1.38 -24.91 5.41
N ARG A 330 1.54 -25.56 6.55
CA ARG A 330 2.21 -24.97 7.72
C ARG A 330 3.64 -24.53 7.37
N GLY A 331 4.41 -25.42 6.71
CA GLY A 331 5.77 -25.07 6.25
C GLY A 331 5.80 -23.92 5.26
N CYS A 332 4.85 -23.85 4.33
CA CYS A 332 4.73 -22.76 3.37
C CYS A 332 4.40 -21.42 4.02
N LEU A 333 3.67 -21.42 5.12
CA LEU A 333 3.13 -20.23 5.77
C LEU A 333 3.97 -19.73 6.96
N VAL A 334 5.06 -20.39 7.31
CA VAL A 334 5.92 -19.98 8.43
C VAL A 334 6.31 -18.51 8.33
N GLY A 335 6.74 -18.04 7.15
CA GLY A 335 7.13 -16.63 6.96
C GLY A 335 5.95 -15.64 6.99
N VAL A 336 4.70 -16.10 6.80
CA VAL A 336 3.50 -15.25 6.81
C VAL A 336 2.80 -15.30 8.17
N SER A 337 3.03 -16.34 8.97
CA SER A 337 2.41 -16.49 10.30
C SER A 337 2.79 -15.36 11.26
N GLU A 338 3.97 -14.77 11.10
CA GLU A 338 4.41 -13.60 11.88
C GLU A 338 3.55 -12.35 11.65
N LEU A 339 2.85 -12.26 10.51
CA LEU A 339 1.91 -11.18 10.22
C LEU A 339 0.59 -11.30 10.99
N GLY A 340 0.23 -12.46 11.53
CA GLY A 340 -1.07 -12.70 12.14
C GLY A 340 -1.35 -11.79 13.34
N ALA A 341 -0.43 -11.68 14.27
CA ALA A 341 -0.59 -10.84 15.46
C ALA A 341 -0.60 -9.33 15.16
N PRO A 342 0.32 -8.77 14.35
CA PRO A 342 0.25 -7.37 13.91
C PRO A 342 -1.03 -7.06 13.11
N TRP A 343 -1.47 -7.97 12.25
CA TRP A 343 -2.72 -7.81 11.50
C TRP A 343 -3.94 -7.78 12.41
N GLY A 344 -4.04 -8.68 13.37
CA GLY A 344 -5.10 -8.68 14.37
C GLY A 344 -5.12 -7.37 15.18
N SER A 345 -3.96 -6.86 15.56
CA SER A 345 -3.83 -5.56 16.24
C SER A 345 -4.28 -4.39 15.38
N LEU A 346 -3.95 -4.39 14.08
CA LEU A 346 -4.41 -3.40 13.10
C LEU A 346 -5.94 -3.42 12.99
N VAL A 347 -6.55 -4.59 12.88
CA VAL A 347 -8.01 -4.76 12.81
C VAL A 347 -8.70 -4.21 14.05
N VAL A 348 -8.21 -4.55 15.24
CA VAL A 348 -8.75 -4.04 16.51
C VAL A 348 -8.63 -2.51 16.58
N LEU A 349 -7.52 -1.95 16.14
CA LEU A 349 -7.31 -0.50 16.11
C LEU A 349 -8.28 0.19 15.14
N LEU A 350 -8.48 -0.35 13.94
CA LEU A 350 -9.47 0.14 12.97
C LEU A 350 -10.89 0.11 13.54
N GLN A 351 -11.27 -0.97 14.24
CA GLN A 351 -12.57 -1.07 14.88
C GLN A 351 -12.76 -0.02 15.99
N ARG A 352 -11.73 0.22 16.80
CA ARG A 352 -11.77 1.25 17.86
C ARG A 352 -11.91 2.64 17.28
N LEU A 353 -11.14 2.98 16.23
CA LEU A 353 -11.24 4.29 15.58
C LEU A 353 -12.60 4.49 14.92
N ALA A 354 -13.12 3.48 14.23
CA ALA A 354 -14.46 3.54 13.65
C ALA A 354 -15.54 3.73 14.72
N ALA A 355 -15.45 3.04 15.86
CA ALA A 355 -16.35 3.23 16.99
C ALA A 355 -16.25 4.63 17.61
N MET A 356 -15.02 5.15 17.78
CA MET A 356 -14.81 6.51 18.28
C MET A 356 -15.45 7.56 17.36
N LEU A 357 -15.31 7.42 16.05
CA LEU A 357 -15.90 8.33 15.07
C LEU A 357 -17.43 8.23 15.04
N ALA A 358 -17.99 7.02 15.24
CA ALA A 358 -19.43 6.82 15.27
C ALA A 358 -20.10 7.29 16.58
N THR A 359 -19.36 7.27 17.70
CA THR A 359 -19.90 7.61 19.03
C THR A 359 -19.53 9.01 19.50
N SER A 360 -18.76 9.80 18.71
CA SER A 360 -18.35 11.15 19.10
C SER A 360 -19.54 12.08 19.25
N SER A 361 -20.18 11.99 20.42
CA SER A 361 -21.21 12.92 20.86
C SER A 361 -20.59 14.30 21.15
N ASN A 362 -21.13 15.31 20.49
CA ASN A 362 -21.11 16.75 20.74
C ASN A 362 -19.79 17.52 20.96
N HIS A 363 -18.76 17.00 21.63
CA HIS A 363 -17.55 17.82 21.91
C HIS A 363 -16.32 17.50 21.04
N ASN A 364 -16.26 16.33 20.45
CA ASN A 364 -15.16 15.90 19.59
C ASN A 364 -15.63 15.54 18.17
N SER A 365 -16.81 15.99 17.77
CA SER A 365 -17.32 15.78 16.42
C SER A 365 -16.47 16.58 15.44
N MET A 366 -15.97 15.89 14.43
CA MET A 366 -15.19 16.49 13.35
C MET A 366 -16.01 17.52 12.57
N GLU A 367 -17.29 17.25 12.36
CA GLU A 367 -18.23 18.17 11.76
C GLU A 367 -18.32 19.48 12.53
N LEU A 368 -18.55 19.41 13.85
CA LEU A 368 -18.61 20.60 14.70
C LEU A 368 -17.29 21.37 14.74
N ALA A 369 -16.16 20.68 14.72
CA ALA A 369 -14.86 21.36 14.71
C ALA A 369 -14.62 22.10 13.39
N LEU A 370 -15.04 21.53 12.25
CA LEU A 370 -14.96 22.21 10.95
C LEU A 370 -15.94 23.39 10.87
N LEU A 371 -17.17 23.26 11.38
CA LEU A 371 -18.14 24.33 11.45
C LEU A 371 -17.67 25.47 12.38
N ALA A 372 -16.94 25.12 13.46
CA ALA A 372 -16.38 26.11 14.38
C ALA A 372 -15.28 26.99 13.76
N VAL A 373 -14.68 26.59 12.64
CA VAL A 373 -13.68 27.40 11.91
C VAL A 373 -14.25 28.79 11.60
N ARG A 374 -15.47 28.84 11.04
CA ARG A 374 -16.17 30.09 10.73
C ARG A 374 -16.30 30.99 11.97
N ASN A 375 -16.69 30.44 13.11
CA ASN A 375 -16.85 31.19 14.33
C ASN A 375 -15.51 31.71 14.86
N HIS A 376 -14.48 30.88 14.90
CA HIS A 376 -13.14 31.29 15.31
C HIS A 376 -12.54 32.38 14.41
N VAL A 377 -12.82 32.34 13.10
CA VAL A 377 -12.41 33.41 12.17
C VAL A 377 -13.17 34.69 12.46
N ASN A 378 -14.48 34.63 12.65
CA ASN A 378 -15.30 35.78 13.02
C ASN A 378 -14.81 36.42 14.32
N ASP A 379 -14.66 35.63 15.36
CA ASP A 379 -14.24 36.09 16.70
C ASP A 379 -12.83 36.68 16.67
N ALA A 380 -11.94 36.14 15.85
CA ALA A 380 -10.62 36.67 15.66
C ALA A 380 -10.64 38.07 15.00
N ILE A 381 -11.46 38.25 13.96
CA ILE A 381 -11.62 39.57 13.32
C ILE A 381 -12.25 40.57 14.28
N LEU A 382 -13.30 40.19 15.03
CA LEU A 382 -13.91 41.02 16.07
C LEU A 382 -12.90 41.41 17.16
N HIS A 383 -12.06 40.45 17.60
CA HIS A 383 -11.00 40.72 18.57
C HIS A 383 -10.03 41.79 18.02
N ALA A 384 -9.62 41.69 16.76
CA ALA A 384 -8.74 42.67 16.12
C ALA A 384 -9.39 44.06 16.04
N GLN A 385 -10.69 44.14 15.71
CA GLN A 385 -11.44 45.40 15.68
C GLN A 385 -11.58 46.03 17.07
N LEU A 386 -11.92 45.24 18.09
CA LEU A 386 -12.06 45.76 19.48
C LEU A 386 -10.74 46.29 20.04
N HIS A 387 -9.62 45.73 19.62
CA HIS A 387 -8.28 46.13 20.04
C HIS A 387 -7.54 46.98 18.97
N GLY A 388 -8.27 47.48 17.97
CA GLY A 388 -7.74 48.23 16.83
C GLY A 388 -6.77 49.35 17.18
N PRO A 389 -7.08 50.28 18.13
CA PRO A 389 -6.17 51.34 18.52
C PRO A 389 -4.83 50.83 19.07
N ARG A 390 -4.85 49.75 19.88
CA ARG A 390 -3.66 49.11 20.43
C ARG A 390 -2.84 48.47 19.33
N VAL A 391 -3.46 47.71 18.43
CA VAL A 391 -2.83 47.03 17.27
C VAL A 391 -2.16 48.05 16.41
N THR A 392 -2.85 49.14 16.06
CA THR A 392 -2.31 50.22 15.22
C THR A 392 -1.13 50.94 15.88
N ALA A 393 -1.25 51.26 17.20
CA ALA A 393 -0.15 51.87 17.94
C ALA A 393 1.10 50.99 18.00
N THR A 394 0.94 49.71 18.17
CA THR A 394 2.06 48.76 18.20
C THR A 394 2.72 48.61 16.83
N VAL A 395 1.92 48.49 15.77
CA VAL A 395 2.44 48.47 14.39
C VAL A 395 3.18 49.77 14.03
N SER A 396 2.63 50.94 14.45
CA SER A 396 3.24 52.23 14.22
C SER A 396 4.55 52.41 15.00
N LYS A 397 4.63 51.94 16.26
CA LYS A 397 5.88 51.98 17.04
C LYS A 397 6.93 51.06 16.42
N GLY A 398 6.56 49.90 15.94
CA GLY A 398 7.47 49.02 15.18
C GLY A 398 7.99 49.67 13.90
N ARG A 399 7.20 50.51 13.22
CA ARG A 399 7.63 51.31 12.05
C ARG A 399 8.61 52.41 12.43
N LEU A 400 8.43 53.09 13.56
CA LEU A 400 9.27 54.24 13.95
C LEU A 400 10.56 53.85 14.68
N GLY A 401 10.60 52.68 15.32
CA GLY A 401 11.77 52.27 16.11
C GLY A 401 12.76 51.31 15.42
N TRP A 402 12.27 50.49 14.49
CA TRP A 402 13.09 49.47 13.83
C TRP A 402 12.60 49.14 12.42
N GLY A 403 11.48 49.72 11.97
CA GLY A 403 10.64 49.14 10.93
C GLY A 403 11.10 49.41 9.51
N GLU A 404 11.66 50.57 9.20
CA GLU A 404 12.02 50.87 7.80
C GLU A 404 13.35 50.26 7.41
N ILE A 405 14.31 50.18 8.33
CA ILE A 405 15.61 49.57 8.10
C ILE A 405 15.55 48.04 8.17
N GLN A 406 14.77 47.48 9.08
CA GLN A 406 14.70 46.01 9.26
C GLN A 406 13.81 45.30 8.23
N CYS A 407 12.74 45.93 7.76
CA CYS A 407 11.96 45.40 6.65
C CYS A 407 12.73 45.53 5.31
N GLN A 408 13.51 46.57 5.12
CA GLN A 408 14.35 46.70 3.93
C GLN A 408 15.59 45.79 3.96
N THR A 409 16.23 45.58 5.11
CA THR A 409 17.42 44.73 5.22
C THR A 409 17.12 43.25 5.09
N LYS A 410 15.97 42.74 5.54
CA LYS A 410 15.58 41.35 5.30
C LYS A 410 15.21 41.08 3.83
N ALA A 411 14.67 42.05 3.11
CA ALA A 411 14.44 41.93 1.67
C ALA A 411 15.77 41.90 0.88
N LEU A 412 16.81 42.56 1.37
CA LEU A 412 18.16 42.58 0.76
C LEU A 412 18.97 41.30 1.11
N VAL A 413 18.81 40.74 2.31
CA VAL A 413 19.52 39.51 2.74
C VAL A 413 18.85 38.22 2.20
N GLY A 414 17.56 38.26 1.87
CA GLY A 414 16.88 37.17 1.19
C GLY A 414 17.22 37.01 -0.28
N GLY A 415 17.91 37.97 -0.89
CA GLY A 415 18.29 37.96 -2.31
C GLY A 415 19.73 37.56 -2.62
N THR A 416 20.59 37.32 -1.62
CA THR A 416 22.00 36.96 -1.83
C THR A 416 22.48 35.85 -0.93
N THR A 417 22.01 34.62 -1.17
CA THR A 417 22.77 33.41 -0.85
C THR A 417 22.63 32.42 -2.00
N ASN A 418 23.24 32.78 -3.13
CA ASN A 418 23.78 31.77 -4.03
C ASN A 418 25.25 32.16 -4.27
N THR A 419 26.11 31.19 -4.11
CA THR A 419 27.53 31.04 -4.43
C THR A 419 28.54 31.26 -3.30
N GLN A 420 29.24 30.15 -3.17
CA GLN A 420 30.66 29.93 -2.94
C GLN A 420 31.16 29.57 -1.56
N ASN A 421 31.49 28.27 -1.53
CA ASN A 421 32.78 27.68 -1.13
C ASN A 421 33.55 28.33 0.02
N ALA A 422 33.78 27.54 1.01
CA ALA A 422 35.13 27.11 1.41
C ALA A 422 35.15 26.60 2.83
N ALA A 423 35.55 25.37 2.88
CA ALA A 423 36.48 24.77 3.83
C ALA A 423 37.02 25.69 4.95
N TRP A 424 37.13 25.05 6.10
CA TRP A 424 38.12 25.04 7.16
C TRP A 424 37.50 24.99 8.57
N PHE A 425 37.85 23.89 9.20
CA PHE A 425 37.78 23.44 10.61
C PHE A 425 36.48 22.83 11.08
#